data_909400dae8f1d85b3516a60857a2e11e
#
_entry.id   909400dae8f1d85b3516a60857a2e11e
#
_cell.length_a   1.000
_cell.length_b   1.000
_cell.length_c   1.000
_cell.angle_alpha   90.00
_cell.angle_beta   90.00
_cell.angle_gamma   90.00
#
_symmetry.space_group_name_H-M   'P 1'
#
loop_
_entity.id
_entity.type
_entity.pdbx_description
1 polymer ?
#
loop_
_entity_poly.entity_id
_entity_poly.type
_entity_poly.pdbx_seq_one_letter_code
_entity_poly.pdbx_strand_id
1 'polypeptide(L)'
;MTHINPSQDRKSNSIKIKPIMQHNNTKYNILQWNLNGFYKRISELQIIINKYCPEIICLQETNFTNYKKNTLKGYTNYTKIRANAIRASGGISIFIKDSYSSEEILVNTPLESVTISVQLKQKITICNLYLPNQSPFTEANLKNIIQQLPPPFILLGDFNSHNKLWGCITTNTRGKIIETVIDSENLITLNNGKPTHFGTASGTQSAIDLTFTTPSFAPHLSWDTLSHPYGSDHLPIITKLTYRNTEVIQVGKPKWKLNTADWNLYTSLLEQKIDSIEFENPKINNLNEVTQNFTNAILEIANLTIGQTIFSGKKPPVPWWNSHCNEYIKSKKTAFNKFKRTKSQDDFIEFKKRRAQARRTIKDSKTTSWRAYTSSINSKANPKQIWNKIKAFKCINKYDNIQILKNENDTIYSEPSEIANELGSFFSKASSTESYPLDFQRHKCAQEIVPINLCQNHDNTHINSPLTIQEMETSLSSKKSNACGIDNIPTIFLLNLPKNGKLYLLKIFNHIWLEN
;
A
#
# COMPACT_ATOMS: atom_id res chain seq x y z
N MET A 1 19.85 -68.65 -19.92
CA MET A 1 18.54 -68.35 -20.51
C MET A 1 17.69 -67.73 -19.43
N THR A 2 17.56 -66.46 -19.44
CA THR A 2 16.38 -65.71 -18.94
C THR A 2 16.63 -64.26 -19.28
N HIS A 3 15.82 -63.76 -20.19
CA HIS A 3 15.79 -62.38 -20.66
C HIS A 3 15.26 -61.46 -19.56
N ILE A 4 16.01 -60.40 -19.24
CA ILE A 4 15.47 -59.24 -18.49
C ILE A 4 15.42 -58.06 -19.44
N ASN A 5 14.21 -57.62 -19.68
CA ASN A 5 13.83 -56.46 -20.48
C ASN A 5 13.98 -55.20 -19.65
N PRO A 6 14.64 -54.11 -20.07
CA PRO A 6 14.61 -52.85 -19.40
C PRO A 6 13.80 -51.83 -20.22
N SER A 7 12.53 -51.71 -19.93
CA SER A 7 11.74 -50.57 -20.35
C SER A 7 10.86 -50.10 -19.19
N GLN A 8 11.38 -49.19 -18.40
CA GLN A 8 10.53 -48.35 -17.57
C GLN A 8 10.69 -46.89 -18.00
N ASP A 9 9.70 -46.45 -18.72
CA ASP A 9 9.45 -45.07 -19.06
C ASP A 9 9.49 -44.18 -17.81
N ARG A 10 10.52 -43.35 -17.70
CA ARG A 10 10.50 -42.18 -16.79
C ARG A 10 9.59 -41.14 -17.39
N LYS A 11 8.33 -41.15 -16.98
CA LYS A 11 7.41 -40.01 -17.19
C LYS A 11 8.04 -38.78 -16.58
N SER A 12 8.47 -37.86 -17.43
CA SER A 12 8.82 -36.50 -17.05
C SER A 12 7.59 -35.84 -16.44
N ASN A 13 7.54 -35.71 -15.13
CA ASN A 13 6.57 -34.89 -14.43
C ASN A 13 6.91 -33.42 -14.73
N SER A 14 6.45 -32.93 -15.89
CA SER A 14 6.32 -31.50 -16.10
C SER A 14 5.30 -30.99 -15.08
N ILE A 15 5.76 -30.31 -14.05
CA ILE A 15 4.93 -29.57 -13.12
C ILE A 15 4.26 -28.47 -13.95
N LYS A 16 3.07 -28.75 -14.47
CA LYS A 16 2.17 -27.73 -14.99
C LYS A 16 1.76 -26.87 -13.80
N ILE A 17 2.45 -25.77 -13.60
CA ILE A 17 2.00 -24.69 -12.70
C ILE A 17 0.70 -24.19 -13.31
N LYS A 18 -0.43 -24.70 -12.80
CA LYS A 18 -1.73 -24.09 -13.07
C LYS A 18 -1.63 -22.66 -12.55
N PRO A 19 -1.89 -21.63 -13.36
CA PRO A 19 -1.99 -20.28 -12.84
C PRO A 19 -3.10 -20.31 -11.79
N ILE A 20 -2.74 -20.07 -10.54
CA ILE A 20 -3.70 -19.83 -9.48
C ILE A 20 -4.38 -18.53 -9.88
N MET A 21 -5.60 -18.62 -10.40
CA MET A 21 -6.46 -17.45 -10.59
C MET A 21 -6.78 -16.88 -9.21
N GLN A 22 -5.88 -16.09 -8.67
CA GLN A 22 -6.21 -15.22 -7.55
C GLN A 22 -6.94 -14.03 -8.14
N HIS A 23 -8.26 -14.00 -7.95
CA HIS A 23 -9.06 -12.80 -8.18
C HIS A 23 -8.53 -11.71 -7.22
N ASN A 24 -7.64 -10.86 -7.72
CA ASN A 24 -7.14 -9.73 -6.96
C ASN A 24 -8.22 -8.64 -6.93
N ASN A 25 -9.06 -8.72 -5.91
CA ASN A 25 -10.02 -7.67 -5.62
C ASN A 25 -9.28 -6.42 -5.13
N THR A 26 -9.51 -5.28 -5.76
CA THR A 26 -9.05 -3.99 -5.22
C THR A 26 -9.85 -3.72 -3.94
N LYS A 27 -9.14 -3.53 -2.83
CA LYS A 27 -9.73 -3.35 -1.50
C LYS A 27 -9.29 -2.02 -0.92
N TYR A 28 -10.26 -1.27 -0.40
CA TYR A 28 -10.03 -0.03 0.34
C TYR A 28 -10.63 -0.19 1.74
N ASN A 29 -9.90 0.26 2.75
CA ASN A 29 -10.35 0.24 4.14
C ASN A 29 -10.73 1.64 4.57
N ILE A 30 -11.94 1.80 5.09
CA ILE A 30 -12.46 3.04 5.66
C ILE A 30 -12.56 2.81 7.17
N LEU A 31 -11.84 3.60 7.95
CA LEU A 31 -11.89 3.58 9.40
C LEU A 31 -12.88 4.65 9.88
N GLN A 32 -13.84 4.25 10.69
CA GLN A 32 -14.70 5.17 11.44
C GLN A 32 -14.43 5.00 12.94
N TRP A 33 -14.31 6.12 13.68
CA TRP A 33 -14.08 6.02 15.12
C TRP A 33 -14.38 7.33 15.86
N ASN A 34 -15.31 7.30 16.80
CA ASN A 34 -15.40 8.31 17.86
C ASN A 34 -14.25 8.05 18.84
N LEU A 35 -13.23 8.90 18.82
CA LEU A 35 -11.99 8.64 19.57
C LEU A 35 -11.93 9.38 20.90
N ASN A 36 -12.89 10.24 21.19
CA ASN A 36 -12.96 11.05 22.42
C ASN A 36 -11.62 11.77 22.71
N GLY A 37 -11.18 12.59 21.72
CA GLY A 37 -9.97 13.40 21.79
C GLY A 37 -8.76 12.83 21.04
N PHE A 38 -8.44 13.45 19.91
CA PHE A 38 -7.38 13.05 18.98
C PHE A 38 -6.01 12.93 19.64
N TYR A 39 -5.57 13.95 20.34
CA TYR A 39 -4.23 13.96 20.95
C TYR A 39 -4.07 12.93 22.08
N LYS A 40 -5.18 12.55 22.72
CA LYS A 40 -5.19 11.49 23.74
C LYS A 40 -5.07 10.11 23.14
N ARG A 41 -5.43 9.95 21.85
CA ARG A 41 -5.57 8.65 21.16
C ARG A 41 -4.65 8.49 19.95
N ILE A 42 -3.80 9.46 19.67
CA ILE A 42 -2.93 9.44 18.47
C ILE A 42 -2.06 8.18 18.40
N SER A 43 -1.56 7.69 19.53
CA SER A 43 -0.74 6.47 19.55
C SER A 43 -1.56 5.22 19.23
N GLU A 44 -2.77 5.14 19.74
CA GLU A 44 -3.71 4.05 19.44
C GLU A 44 -4.20 4.10 18.01
N LEU A 45 -4.48 5.28 17.49
CA LEU A 45 -4.84 5.50 16.10
C LEU A 45 -3.70 5.05 15.16
N GLN A 46 -2.45 5.36 15.48
CA GLN A 46 -1.30 4.90 14.73
C GLN A 46 -1.17 3.36 14.70
N ILE A 47 -1.51 2.67 15.79
CA ILE A 47 -1.53 1.20 15.82
C ILE A 47 -2.58 0.66 14.85
N ILE A 48 -3.78 1.27 14.82
CA ILE A 48 -4.84 0.89 13.89
C ILE A 48 -4.41 1.13 12.45
N ILE A 49 -3.87 2.32 12.15
CA ILE A 49 -3.38 2.69 10.83
C ILE A 49 -2.31 1.71 10.33
N ASN A 50 -1.34 1.36 11.17
CA ASN A 50 -0.29 0.42 10.80
C ASN A 50 -0.81 -0.99 10.52
N LYS A 51 -1.86 -1.41 11.22
CA LYS A 51 -2.43 -2.75 11.09
C LYS A 51 -3.37 -2.88 9.90
N TYR A 52 -4.25 -1.90 9.72
CA TYR A 52 -5.35 -1.97 8.76
C TYR A 52 -5.14 -1.10 7.53
N CYS A 53 -4.15 -0.18 7.57
CA CYS A 53 -3.77 0.70 6.46
C CYS A 53 -4.96 1.40 5.78
N PRO A 54 -5.88 2.02 6.55
CA PRO A 54 -7.07 2.63 5.97
C PRO A 54 -6.68 3.71 4.95
N GLU A 55 -7.41 3.76 3.85
CA GLU A 55 -7.32 4.80 2.85
C GLU A 55 -8.03 6.07 3.33
N ILE A 56 -9.14 5.89 4.04
CA ILE A 56 -9.99 6.96 4.58
C ILE A 56 -10.18 6.74 6.07
N ILE A 57 -10.10 7.82 6.87
CA ILE A 57 -10.27 7.78 8.32
C ILE A 57 -11.28 8.85 8.71
N CYS A 58 -12.43 8.45 9.21
CA CYS A 58 -13.51 9.33 9.67
C CYS A 58 -13.53 9.34 11.20
N LEU A 59 -13.25 10.48 11.78
CA LEU A 59 -13.13 10.65 13.23
C LEU A 59 -14.22 11.57 13.76
N GLN A 60 -14.81 11.19 14.91
CA GLN A 60 -15.74 12.02 15.67
C GLN A 60 -15.12 12.34 17.03
N GLU A 61 -15.57 13.39 17.67
CA GLU A 61 -15.02 13.93 18.93
C GLU A 61 -13.51 14.14 18.86
N THR A 62 -13.04 14.78 17.80
CA THR A 62 -11.61 15.05 17.62
C THR A 62 -11.06 15.97 18.70
N ASN A 63 -11.90 16.83 19.26
CA ASN A 63 -11.57 17.86 20.24
C ASN A 63 -10.38 18.72 19.77
N PHE A 64 -10.41 19.10 18.47
CA PHE A 64 -9.42 19.97 17.89
C PHE A 64 -9.61 21.41 18.37
N THR A 65 -8.49 22.14 18.37
CA THR A 65 -8.45 23.58 18.61
C THR A 65 -7.73 24.26 17.46
N ASN A 66 -8.01 25.53 17.24
CA ASN A 66 -7.37 26.34 16.20
C ASN A 66 -5.85 26.50 16.42
N TYR A 67 -5.36 26.26 17.63
CA TYR A 67 -3.96 26.49 18.01
C TYR A 67 -3.04 25.27 17.83
N LYS A 68 -3.57 24.07 17.59
CA LYS A 68 -2.78 22.84 17.45
C LYS A 68 -2.85 22.29 16.05
N LYS A 69 -1.72 21.79 15.53
CA LYS A 69 -1.68 21.14 14.22
C LYS A 69 -2.52 19.86 14.22
N ASN A 70 -3.54 19.84 13.37
CA ASN A 70 -4.49 18.74 13.19
C ASN A 70 -4.05 17.82 12.05
N THR A 71 -2.78 17.37 12.04
CA THR A 71 -2.20 16.64 10.92
C THR A 71 -1.92 15.19 11.26
N LEU A 72 -2.14 14.33 10.29
CA LEU A 72 -1.73 12.94 10.31
C LEU A 72 -0.86 12.71 9.07
N LYS A 73 0.39 12.27 9.29
CA LYS A 73 1.36 12.21 8.19
C LYS A 73 0.95 11.19 7.13
N GLY A 74 1.01 11.61 5.84
CA GLY A 74 0.58 10.83 4.70
C GLY A 74 -0.93 10.88 4.46
N TYR A 75 -1.61 11.85 5.11
CA TYR A 75 -3.04 12.07 4.95
C TYR A 75 -3.35 13.56 4.85
N THR A 76 -4.16 13.91 3.87
CA THR A 76 -4.84 15.20 3.76
C THR A 76 -6.03 15.23 4.71
N ASN A 77 -6.29 16.36 5.37
CA ASN A 77 -7.31 16.51 6.41
C ASN A 77 -8.40 17.50 6.01
N TYR A 78 -9.64 17.06 6.10
CA TYR A 78 -10.84 17.87 6.04
C TYR A 78 -11.49 17.88 7.42
N THR A 79 -11.70 19.05 8.03
CA THR A 79 -12.10 19.11 9.44
C THR A 79 -13.09 20.23 9.71
N LYS A 80 -14.07 19.96 10.57
CA LYS A 80 -14.97 20.95 11.15
C LYS A 80 -14.77 20.99 12.65
N ILE A 81 -14.25 22.10 13.14
CA ILE A 81 -14.06 22.35 14.57
C ILE A 81 -15.37 22.95 15.10
N ARG A 82 -15.81 22.50 16.27
CA ARG A 82 -16.99 23.10 16.90
C ARG A 82 -16.68 24.53 17.34
N ALA A 83 -17.38 25.49 16.77
CA ALA A 83 -17.27 26.89 17.14
C ALA A 83 -17.82 27.13 18.57
N ASN A 84 -17.29 28.14 19.27
CA ASN A 84 -17.79 28.64 20.56
C ASN A 84 -17.73 27.68 21.77
N ALA A 85 -16.90 26.64 21.73
CA ALA A 85 -16.68 25.82 22.89
C ALA A 85 -15.63 26.49 23.82
N ILE A 86 -16.00 26.75 25.06
CA ILE A 86 -15.09 27.25 26.12
C ILE A 86 -13.92 26.27 26.33
N ARG A 87 -14.18 24.98 26.11
CA ARG A 87 -13.18 23.89 26.09
C ARG A 87 -13.30 23.12 24.80
N ALA A 88 -12.16 22.65 24.28
CA ALA A 88 -12.14 21.79 23.10
C ALA A 88 -13.07 20.59 23.28
N SER A 89 -14.16 20.54 22.54
CA SER A 89 -15.19 19.48 22.61
C SER A 89 -15.79 19.22 21.23
N GLY A 90 -16.18 17.98 20.95
CA GLY A 90 -16.77 17.59 19.66
C GLY A 90 -15.81 17.75 18.49
N GLY A 91 -16.35 18.17 17.36
CA GLY A 91 -15.60 18.31 16.11
C GLY A 91 -15.36 16.98 15.40
N ILE A 92 -15.27 17.04 14.10
CA ILE A 92 -15.15 15.89 13.20
C ILE A 92 -14.06 16.11 12.16
N SER A 93 -13.50 15.01 11.67
CA SER A 93 -12.50 15.05 10.59
C SER A 93 -12.60 13.86 9.68
N ILE A 94 -12.25 14.08 8.41
CA ILE A 94 -11.92 13.02 7.46
C ILE A 94 -10.46 13.19 7.06
N PHE A 95 -9.68 12.13 7.23
CA PHE A 95 -8.33 12.03 6.74
C PHE A 95 -8.30 11.06 5.55
N ILE A 96 -7.79 11.50 4.42
CA ILE A 96 -7.61 10.72 3.21
C ILE A 96 -6.12 10.58 2.89
N LYS A 97 -5.65 9.40 2.50
CA LYS A 97 -4.26 9.23 2.07
C LYS A 97 -3.92 10.18 0.94
N ASP A 98 -2.74 10.81 0.99
CA ASP A 98 -2.25 11.79 0.01
C ASP A 98 -2.15 11.23 -1.43
N SER A 99 -2.19 9.88 -1.57
CA SER A 99 -2.18 9.20 -2.87
C SER A 99 -3.51 9.22 -3.62
N TYR A 100 -4.60 9.70 -2.99
CA TYR A 100 -5.93 9.78 -3.61
C TYR A 100 -6.34 11.22 -3.81
N SER A 101 -6.87 11.53 -5.00
CA SER A 101 -7.49 12.80 -5.28
C SER A 101 -8.80 12.93 -4.52
N SER A 102 -8.97 14.04 -3.81
CA SER A 102 -10.17 14.33 -3.03
C SER A 102 -10.46 15.83 -3.00
N GLU A 103 -11.72 16.15 -2.84
CA GLU A 103 -12.22 17.51 -2.73
C GLU A 103 -13.32 17.60 -1.67
N GLU A 104 -13.43 18.71 -0.98
CA GLU A 104 -14.49 18.95 -0.02
C GLU A 104 -15.80 19.26 -0.74
N ILE A 105 -16.90 18.66 -0.28
CA ILE A 105 -18.26 19.00 -0.71
C ILE A 105 -18.90 19.81 0.42
N LEU A 106 -19.19 21.08 0.14
CA LEU A 106 -19.85 21.93 1.11
C LEU A 106 -21.34 21.58 1.20
N VAL A 107 -21.72 20.97 2.32
CA VAL A 107 -23.11 20.60 2.63
C VAL A 107 -23.71 21.66 3.54
N ASN A 108 -24.79 22.29 3.09
CA ASN A 108 -25.51 23.30 3.89
C ASN A 108 -26.38 22.62 4.95
N THR A 109 -25.90 22.58 6.20
CA THR A 109 -26.57 21.91 7.31
C THR A 109 -26.19 22.55 8.66
N PRO A 110 -27.10 22.60 9.64
CA PRO A 110 -26.79 23.01 11.02
C PRO A 110 -26.04 21.89 11.79
N LEU A 111 -25.96 20.66 11.25
CA LEU A 111 -25.36 19.52 11.93
C LEU A 111 -23.83 19.52 11.76
N GLU A 112 -23.13 18.80 12.66
CA GLU A 112 -21.68 18.61 12.51
C GLU A 112 -21.42 17.56 11.44
N SER A 113 -21.14 18.00 10.22
CA SER A 113 -20.81 17.14 9.08
C SER A 113 -19.57 17.65 8.35
N VAL A 114 -18.77 16.72 7.83
CA VAL A 114 -17.72 16.95 6.82
C VAL A 114 -17.95 15.96 5.72
N THR A 115 -17.96 16.45 4.49
CA THR A 115 -18.22 15.64 3.31
C THR A 115 -17.11 15.84 2.29
N ILE A 116 -16.62 14.73 1.74
CA ILE A 116 -15.62 14.75 0.67
C ILE A 116 -16.08 13.89 -0.51
N SER A 117 -15.68 14.31 -1.69
CA SER A 117 -15.62 13.43 -2.86
C SER A 117 -14.21 12.85 -2.96
N VAL A 118 -14.10 11.57 -3.21
CA VAL A 118 -12.81 10.90 -3.37
C VAL A 118 -12.81 10.03 -4.61
N GLN A 119 -11.72 10.15 -5.40
CA GLN A 119 -11.50 9.29 -6.56
C GLN A 119 -10.77 8.02 -6.12
N LEU A 120 -11.51 6.93 -6.04
CA LEU A 120 -10.98 5.57 -5.94
C LEU A 120 -11.07 4.91 -7.33
N LYS A 121 -11.38 3.62 -7.42
CA LYS A 121 -11.70 2.99 -8.73
C LYS A 121 -12.89 3.69 -9.43
N GLN A 122 -13.78 4.23 -8.65
CA GLN A 122 -14.83 5.19 -9.09
C GLN A 122 -14.90 6.33 -8.11
N LYS A 123 -15.48 7.45 -8.52
CA LYS A 123 -15.74 8.60 -7.65
C LYS A 123 -16.81 8.22 -6.63
N ILE A 124 -16.54 8.41 -5.34
CA ILE A 124 -17.48 8.14 -4.25
C ILE A 124 -17.54 9.34 -3.30
N THR A 125 -18.66 9.50 -2.63
CA THR A 125 -18.86 10.53 -1.61
C THR A 125 -18.81 9.91 -0.22
N ILE A 126 -18.04 10.50 0.69
CA ILE A 126 -17.98 10.13 2.11
C ILE A 126 -18.46 11.29 2.93
N CYS A 127 -19.52 11.08 3.70
CA CYS A 127 -20.05 12.05 4.66
C CYS A 127 -19.84 11.52 6.08
N ASN A 128 -19.06 12.24 6.86
CA ASN A 128 -18.85 11.97 8.28
C ASN A 128 -19.77 12.90 9.10
N LEU A 129 -20.59 12.32 9.97
CA LEU A 129 -21.62 13.02 10.75
C LEU A 129 -21.42 12.75 12.24
N TYR A 130 -21.62 13.78 13.06
CA TYR A 130 -21.67 13.65 14.51
C TYR A 130 -22.93 14.31 15.07
N LEU A 131 -23.75 13.53 15.74
CA LEU A 131 -25.00 13.98 16.38
C LEU A 131 -24.87 13.88 17.91
N PRO A 132 -24.38 14.91 18.59
CA PRO A 132 -24.26 14.91 20.06
C PRO A 132 -25.59 14.58 20.74
N ASN A 133 -25.53 13.88 21.89
CA ASN A 133 -26.74 13.53 22.66
C ASN A 133 -27.62 14.74 23.00
N GLN A 134 -26.97 15.89 23.27
CA GLN A 134 -27.64 17.10 23.74
C GLN A 134 -28.19 17.97 22.60
N SER A 135 -27.82 17.67 21.33
CA SER A 135 -28.25 18.45 20.19
C SER A 135 -29.46 17.82 19.53
N PRO A 136 -30.62 18.52 19.51
CA PRO A 136 -31.79 18.03 18.80
C PRO A 136 -31.53 18.08 17.29
N PHE A 137 -32.13 17.15 16.57
CA PHE A 137 -32.22 17.16 15.12
C PHE A 137 -33.57 16.65 14.65
N THR A 138 -33.94 17.00 13.45
CA THR A 138 -35.20 16.60 12.84
C THR A 138 -34.98 15.70 11.64
N GLU A 139 -36.02 15.03 11.19
CA GLU A 139 -36.03 14.25 9.94
C GLU A 139 -35.59 15.13 8.75
N ALA A 140 -36.10 16.37 8.68
CA ALA A 140 -35.76 17.32 7.64
C ALA A 140 -34.26 17.66 7.60
N ASN A 141 -33.59 17.76 8.75
CA ASN A 141 -32.15 18.03 8.80
C ASN A 141 -31.34 16.89 8.17
N LEU A 142 -31.71 15.63 8.44
CA LEU A 142 -31.02 14.47 7.86
C LEU A 142 -31.32 14.30 6.37
N LYS A 143 -32.58 14.45 5.96
CA LYS A 143 -32.96 14.42 4.53
C LYS A 143 -32.24 15.48 3.73
N ASN A 144 -32.16 16.71 4.26
CA ASN A 144 -31.42 17.79 3.63
C ASN A 144 -29.94 17.45 3.39
N ILE A 145 -29.26 16.75 4.33
CA ILE A 145 -27.89 16.26 4.10
C ILE A 145 -27.90 15.24 2.96
N ILE A 146 -28.71 14.21 3.05
CA ILE A 146 -28.71 13.07 2.12
C ILE A 146 -28.94 13.52 0.69
N GLN A 147 -29.87 14.47 0.47
CA GLN A 147 -30.20 15.01 -0.84
C GLN A 147 -29.07 15.84 -1.48
N GLN A 148 -28.11 16.30 -0.67
CA GLN A 148 -26.91 17.01 -1.16
C GLN A 148 -25.72 16.07 -1.42
N LEU A 149 -25.82 14.75 -1.12
CA LEU A 149 -24.73 13.81 -1.33
C LEU A 149 -24.77 13.20 -2.74
N PRO A 150 -23.79 13.49 -3.61
CA PRO A 150 -23.68 12.80 -4.90
C PRO A 150 -23.50 11.29 -4.73
N PRO A 151 -24.34 10.46 -5.36
CA PRO A 151 -24.18 9.00 -5.31
C PRO A 151 -23.01 8.50 -6.21
N PRO A 152 -22.42 7.34 -5.89
CA PRO A 152 -22.65 6.55 -4.70
C PRO A 152 -22.00 7.19 -3.46
N PHE A 153 -22.64 7.07 -2.31
CA PHE A 153 -22.11 7.66 -1.09
C PHE A 153 -22.10 6.67 0.10
N ILE A 154 -21.26 6.98 1.08
CA ILE A 154 -21.27 6.40 2.42
C ILE A 154 -21.51 7.54 3.41
N LEU A 155 -22.61 7.48 4.14
CA LEU A 155 -22.92 8.33 5.28
C LEU A 155 -22.62 7.56 6.54
N LEU A 156 -21.67 8.03 7.34
CA LEU A 156 -21.22 7.35 8.54
C LEU A 156 -20.99 8.34 9.69
N GLY A 157 -20.98 7.83 10.91
CA GLY A 157 -20.68 8.69 12.05
C GLY A 157 -21.23 8.15 13.38
N ASP A 158 -21.16 8.99 14.40
CA ASP A 158 -21.79 8.75 15.69
C ASP A 158 -23.13 9.50 15.74
N PHE A 159 -24.20 8.72 15.71
CA PHE A 159 -25.57 9.22 15.69
C PHE A 159 -26.19 9.35 17.08
N ASN A 160 -25.58 8.76 18.09
CA ASN A 160 -26.11 8.73 19.46
C ASN A 160 -27.61 8.34 19.51
N SER A 161 -27.98 7.32 18.75
CA SER A 161 -29.37 6.93 18.53
C SER A 161 -29.53 5.43 18.69
N HIS A 162 -30.57 5.01 19.40
CA HIS A 162 -30.85 3.61 19.70
C HIS A 162 -32.02 3.11 18.85
N ASN A 163 -31.84 1.97 18.16
CA ASN A 163 -32.91 1.27 17.48
C ASN A 163 -32.58 -0.23 17.35
N LYS A 164 -33.60 -1.07 17.39
CA LYS A 164 -33.45 -2.52 17.21
C LYS A 164 -32.95 -2.91 15.82
N LEU A 165 -33.23 -2.09 14.82
CA LEU A 165 -32.82 -2.30 13.41
C LEU A 165 -31.30 -2.47 13.27
N TRP A 166 -30.50 -1.75 14.05
CA TRP A 166 -29.04 -1.84 14.01
C TRP A 166 -28.41 -2.46 15.26
N GLY A 167 -29.22 -3.17 16.07
CA GLY A 167 -28.74 -4.04 17.16
C GLY A 167 -28.76 -3.44 18.56
N CYS A 168 -29.45 -2.33 18.81
CA CYS A 168 -29.71 -1.86 20.16
C CYS A 168 -30.87 -2.63 20.79
N ILE A 169 -30.88 -2.72 22.13
CA ILE A 169 -31.94 -3.40 22.89
C ILE A 169 -33.27 -2.63 22.81
N THR A 170 -33.22 -1.30 22.84
CA THR A 170 -34.36 -0.39 22.83
C THR A 170 -34.33 0.56 21.65
N THR A 171 -35.50 1.10 21.29
CA THR A 171 -35.62 2.18 20.29
C THR A 171 -36.02 3.46 21.02
N ASN A 172 -35.20 4.52 20.82
CA ASN A 172 -35.52 5.87 21.34
C ASN A 172 -36.08 6.78 20.23
N THR A 173 -36.51 7.99 20.61
CA THR A 173 -37.08 8.97 19.65
C THR A 173 -36.11 9.29 18.50
N ARG A 174 -34.80 9.47 18.81
CA ARG A 174 -33.78 9.74 17.80
C ARG A 174 -33.65 8.56 16.80
N GLY A 175 -33.68 7.32 17.34
CA GLY A 175 -33.64 6.12 16.51
C GLY A 175 -34.85 5.94 15.60
N LYS A 176 -36.05 6.35 16.05
CA LYS A 176 -37.25 6.37 15.18
C LYS A 176 -37.13 7.37 14.03
N ILE A 177 -36.60 8.57 14.29
CA ILE A 177 -36.36 9.56 13.25
C ILE A 177 -35.42 9.02 12.18
N ILE A 178 -34.30 8.39 12.59
CA ILE A 178 -33.33 7.81 11.64
C ILE A 178 -33.94 6.66 10.84
N GLU A 179 -34.72 5.78 11.48
CA GLU A 179 -35.45 4.69 10.82
C GLU A 179 -36.36 5.23 9.71
N THR A 180 -37.18 6.24 10.01
CA THR A 180 -38.04 6.91 9.02
C THR A 180 -37.24 7.50 7.85
N VAL A 181 -36.09 8.10 8.13
CA VAL A 181 -35.23 8.68 7.08
C VAL A 181 -34.61 7.57 6.22
N ILE A 182 -34.10 6.48 6.80
CA ILE A 182 -33.54 5.34 6.06
C ILE A 182 -34.57 4.80 5.07
N ASP A 183 -35.81 4.59 5.54
CA ASP A 183 -36.89 4.04 4.73
C ASP A 183 -37.28 5.02 3.61
N SER A 184 -37.45 6.32 3.92
CA SER A 184 -37.90 7.31 2.93
C SER A 184 -36.84 7.65 1.88
N GLU A 185 -35.56 7.63 2.23
CA GLU A 185 -34.44 7.92 1.32
C GLU A 185 -33.84 6.62 0.72
N ASN A 186 -34.45 5.47 0.95
CA ASN A 186 -34.06 4.16 0.41
C ASN A 186 -32.58 3.85 0.68
N LEU A 187 -32.13 3.95 1.93
CA LEU A 187 -30.76 3.67 2.34
C LEU A 187 -30.61 2.25 2.92
N ILE A 188 -29.43 1.69 2.75
CA ILE A 188 -29.04 0.44 3.37
C ILE A 188 -28.16 0.72 4.59
N THR A 189 -28.52 0.16 5.75
CA THR A 189 -27.64 0.13 6.92
C THR A 189 -26.64 -1.01 6.81
N LEU A 190 -25.35 -0.72 7.07
CA LEU A 190 -24.28 -1.72 7.04
C LEU A 190 -24.04 -2.34 8.42
N ASN A 191 -24.58 -1.78 9.48
CA ASN A 191 -24.44 -2.30 10.83
C ASN A 191 -25.03 -3.73 10.92
N ASN A 192 -24.27 -4.64 11.52
CA ASN A 192 -24.60 -6.07 11.61
C ASN A 192 -25.05 -6.50 13.01
N GLY A 193 -25.51 -5.56 13.83
CA GLY A 193 -25.97 -5.81 15.20
C GLY A 193 -24.86 -5.85 16.25
N LYS A 194 -23.59 -5.77 15.87
CA LYS A 194 -22.47 -5.69 16.81
C LYS A 194 -22.46 -4.34 17.52
N PRO A 195 -22.16 -4.31 18.84
CA PRO A 195 -22.06 -3.06 19.58
C PRO A 195 -20.86 -2.24 19.10
N THR A 196 -21.04 -0.92 19.07
CA THR A 196 -20.00 0.04 18.73
C THR A 196 -19.55 0.88 19.93
N HIS A 197 -20.36 0.96 20.98
CA HIS A 197 -20.11 1.75 22.19
C HIS A 197 -20.30 0.93 23.46
N PHE A 198 -19.52 1.25 24.49
CA PHE A 198 -19.60 0.68 25.84
C PHE A 198 -19.79 1.77 26.88
N GLY A 199 -20.94 1.79 27.53
CA GLY A 199 -21.21 2.66 28.67
C GLY A 199 -20.17 2.44 29.77
N THR A 200 -19.40 3.46 30.10
CA THR A 200 -18.27 3.32 31.05
C THR A 200 -18.71 3.11 32.47
N ALA A 201 -19.90 3.55 32.84
CA ALA A 201 -20.48 3.38 34.20
C ALA A 201 -21.25 2.07 34.37
N SER A 202 -22.04 1.71 33.35
CA SER A 202 -23.01 0.58 33.45
C SER A 202 -22.55 -0.68 32.71
N GLY A 203 -21.48 -0.62 31.93
CA GLY A 203 -21.06 -1.71 31.05
C GLY A 203 -22.06 -2.03 29.94
N THR A 204 -23.08 -1.19 29.74
CA THR A 204 -24.08 -1.37 28.69
C THR A 204 -23.43 -1.28 27.31
N GLN A 205 -23.91 -2.10 26.38
CA GLN A 205 -23.46 -2.12 25.00
C GLN A 205 -24.54 -1.54 24.10
N SER A 206 -24.14 -0.68 23.16
CA SER A 206 -25.05 -0.10 22.19
C SER A 206 -24.37 0.04 20.84
N ALA A 207 -25.15 0.03 19.76
CA ALA A 207 -24.69 0.28 18.41
C ALA A 207 -25.18 1.68 18.00
N ILE A 208 -24.40 2.72 18.30
CA ILE A 208 -24.77 4.12 18.06
C ILE A 208 -23.92 4.78 16.98
N ASP A 209 -22.83 4.15 16.59
CA ASP A 209 -22.04 4.53 15.42
C ASP A 209 -22.60 3.79 14.22
N LEU A 210 -23.17 4.53 13.28
CA LEU A 210 -23.92 3.97 12.16
C LEU A 210 -23.21 4.22 10.84
N THR A 211 -23.51 3.36 9.86
CA THR A 211 -23.00 3.49 8.49
C THR A 211 -24.10 3.15 7.51
N PHE A 212 -24.43 4.10 6.63
CA PHE A 212 -25.44 3.98 5.59
C PHE A 212 -24.86 4.17 4.20
N THR A 213 -25.52 3.58 3.20
CA THR A 213 -25.11 3.71 1.81
C THR A 213 -26.28 3.53 0.86
N THR A 214 -26.07 3.86 -0.41
CA THR A 214 -27.05 3.60 -1.48
C THR A 214 -27.17 2.10 -1.75
N PRO A 215 -28.37 1.58 -2.15
CA PRO A 215 -28.59 0.16 -2.39
C PRO A 215 -27.64 -0.46 -3.44
N SER A 216 -27.35 0.27 -4.51
CA SER A 216 -26.46 -0.19 -5.57
C SER A 216 -25.00 -0.33 -5.13
N PHE A 217 -24.60 0.39 -4.09
CA PHE A 217 -23.22 0.38 -3.58
C PHE A 217 -23.01 -0.60 -2.41
N ALA A 218 -24.06 -0.93 -1.68
CA ALA A 218 -24.02 -1.84 -0.52
C ALA A 218 -23.34 -3.20 -0.80
N PRO A 219 -23.54 -3.88 -1.97
CA PRO A 219 -22.90 -5.16 -2.25
C PRO A 219 -21.38 -5.11 -2.33
N HIS A 220 -20.78 -3.93 -2.54
CA HIS A 220 -19.33 -3.73 -2.56
C HIS A 220 -18.72 -3.52 -1.17
N LEU A 221 -19.56 -3.38 -0.13
CA LEU A 221 -19.15 -2.98 1.20
C LEU A 221 -19.29 -4.14 2.20
N SER A 222 -18.31 -4.27 3.08
CA SER A 222 -18.42 -5.12 4.26
C SER A 222 -18.02 -4.32 5.50
N TRP A 223 -18.80 -4.45 6.56
CA TRP A 223 -18.69 -3.65 7.78
C TRP A 223 -18.37 -4.53 8.97
N ASP A 224 -17.45 -4.12 9.84
CA ASP A 224 -17.19 -4.80 11.11
C ASP A 224 -16.57 -3.86 12.15
N THR A 225 -16.81 -4.17 13.43
CA THR A 225 -16.18 -3.50 14.56
C THR A 225 -14.86 -4.16 14.92
N LEU A 226 -13.87 -3.38 15.34
CA LEU A 226 -12.66 -3.94 15.92
C LEU A 226 -12.96 -4.46 17.34
N SER A 227 -12.27 -5.53 17.73
CA SER A 227 -12.51 -6.22 19.01
C SER A 227 -12.11 -5.40 20.25
N HIS A 228 -11.49 -4.23 20.09
CA HIS A 228 -10.96 -3.40 21.19
C HIS A 228 -11.23 -1.92 20.96
N PRO A 229 -11.59 -1.17 22.02
CA PRO A 229 -11.93 0.24 21.93
C PRO A 229 -10.70 1.17 21.84
N TYR A 230 -9.49 0.66 21.89
CA TYR A 230 -8.24 1.41 21.78
C TYR A 230 -8.16 2.67 22.66
N GLY A 231 -8.87 2.63 23.80
CA GLY A 231 -8.84 3.69 24.79
C GLY A 231 -10.02 4.65 24.74
N SER A 232 -10.85 4.63 23.71
CA SER A 232 -12.17 5.26 23.69
C SER A 232 -13.19 4.38 24.41
N ASP A 233 -14.38 4.87 24.59
CA ASP A 233 -15.60 4.13 24.93
C ASP A 233 -16.31 3.59 23.67
N HIS A 234 -15.91 4.07 22.48
CA HIS A 234 -16.36 3.55 21.20
C HIS A 234 -15.35 2.57 20.59
N LEU A 235 -15.85 1.54 19.90
CA LEU A 235 -15.06 0.63 19.10
C LEU A 235 -14.77 1.24 17.73
N PRO A 236 -13.51 1.16 17.23
CA PRO A 236 -13.27 1.49 15.84
C PRO A 236 -13.99 0.53 14.90
N ILE A 237 -14.48 1.05 13.80
CA ILE A 237 -15.21 0.33 12.74
C ILE A 237 -14.34 0.32 11.49
N ILE A 238 -14.27 -0.83 10.82
CA ILE A 238 -13.65 -0.94 9.49
C ILE A 238 -14.71 -1.32 8.49
N THR A 239 -15.00 -0.41 7.58
CA THR A 239 -15.77 -0.69 6.37
C THR A 239 -14.79 -0.97 5.23
N LYS A 240 -14.92 -2.14 4.60
CA LYS A 240 -14.08 -2.54 3.47
C LYS A 240 -14.87 -2.40 2.19
N LEU A 241 -14.38 -1.57 1.29
CA LEU A 241 -14.88 -1.45 -0.07
C LEU A 241 -14.07 -2.41 -0.95
N THR A 242 -14.76 -3.29 -1.67
CA THR A 242 -14.13 -4.30 -2.52
C THR A 242 -14.72 -4.23 -3.91
N TYR A 243 -13.87 -3.94 -4.90
CA TYR A 243 -14.21 -4.09 -6.32
C TYR A 243 -13.67 -5.42 -6.82
N ARG A 244 -14.52 -6.22 -7.47
CA ARG A 244 -14.09 -7.44 -8.15
C ARG A 244 -13.40 -7.02 -9.44
N ASN A 245 -12.12 -7.31 -9.57
CA ASN A 245 -11.42 -7.18 -10.84
C ASN A 245 -11.49 -8.50 -11.59
N THR A 246 -11.87 -8.43 -12.85
CA THR A 246 -11.79 -9.56 -13.79
C THR A 246 -10.39 -9.70 -14.41
N GLU A 247 -9.50 -8.75 -14.17
CA GLU A 247 -8.15 -8.75 -14.71
C GLU A 247 -7.12 -9.33 -13.75
N VAL A 248 -6.20 -10.10 -14.31
CA VAL A 248 -5.08 -10.71 -13.59
C VAL A 248 -4.08 -9.60 -13.20
N ILE A 249 -4.11 -9.15 -11.96
CA ILE A 249 -3.06 -8.24 -11.48
C ILE A 249 -1.77 -9.04 -11.28
N GLN A 250 -0.72 -8.63 -11.96
CA GLN A 250 0.61 -9.17 -11.74
C GLN A 250 1.00 -8.98 -10.26
N VAL A 251 1.16 -10.09 -9.56
CA VAL A 251 1.80 -10.13 -8.25
C VAL A 251 3.16 -9.43 -8.39
N GLY A 252 3.49 -8.52 -7.48
CA GLY A 252 4.75 -7.80 -7.53
C GLY A 252 5.90 -8.75 -7.85
N LYS A 253 6.76 -8.38 -8.81
CA LYS A 253 7.84 -9.24 -9.31
C LYS A 253 8.59 -9.85 -8.12
N PRO A 254 8.74 -11.18 -8.06
CA PRO A 254 9.50 -11.83 -7.01
C PRO A 254 10.93 -11.29 -7.02
N LYS A 255 11.54 -11.14 -5.85
CA LYS A 255 12.91 -10.63 -5.72
C LYS A 255 13.86 -11.76 -5.36
N TRP A 256 15.01 -11.81 -6.01
CA TRP A 256 16.06 -12.77 -5.73
C TRP A 256 16.61 -12.63 -4.29
N LYS A 257 16.90 -13.74 -3.62
CA LYS A 257 17.46 -13.78 -2.25
C LYS A 257 18.98 -13.62 -2.27
N LEU A 258 19.48 -12.54 -2.85
CA LEU A 258 20.91 -12.33 -3.12
C LEU A 258 21.80 -12.40 -1.86
N ASN A 259 21.29 -12.04 -0.67
CA ASN A 259 22.07 -12.03 0.57
C ASN A 259 22.35 -13.43 1.15
N THR A 260 21.61 -14.43 0.74
CA THR A 260 21.72 -15.82 1.23
C THR A 260 22.08 -16.78 0.10
N ALA A 261 22.53 -16.25 -1.04
CA ALA A 261 22.86 -17.02 -2.22
C ALA A 261 24.16 -17.82 -2.02
N ASP A 262 24.14 -19.09 -2.37
CA ASP A 262 25.34 -19.91 -2.51
C ASP A 262 25.90 -19.75 -3.93
N TRP A 263 26.84 -18.82 -4.06
CA TRP A 263 27.45 -18.50 -5.34
C TRP A 263 28.34 -19.61 -5.89
N ASN A 264 28.96 -20.42 -5.02
CA ASN A 264 29.80 -21.55 -5.46
C ASN A 264 28.94 -22.64 -6.11
N LEU A 265 27.81 -22.96 -5.47
CA LEU A 265 26.85 -23.93 -6.02
C LEU A 265 26.23 -23.40 -7.33
N TYR A 266 25.89 -22.10 -7.36
CA TYR A 266 25.37 -21.45 -8.58
C TYR A 266 26.36 -21.59 -9.74
N THR A 267 27.62 -21.20 -9.54
CA THR A 267 28.67 -21.25 -10.56
C THR A 267 28.91 -22.69 -11.05
N SER A 268 29.01 -23.65 -10.14
CA SER A 268 29.28 -25.08 -10.49
C SER A 268 28.15 -25.72 -11.30
N LEU A 269 26.88 -25.52 -10.89
CA LEU A 269 25.74 -26.08 -11.61
C LEU A 269 25.51 -25.38 -12.95
N LEU A 270 25.78 -24.08 -13.01
CA LEU A 270 25.65 -23.31 -14.26
C LEU A 270 26.75 -23.73 -15.26
N GLU A 271 27.96 -24.03 -14.81
CA GLU A 271 29.04 -24.56 -15.66
C GLU A 271 28.61 -25.87 -16.35
N GLN A 272 28.10 -26.83 -15.58
CA GLN A 272 27.56 -28.08 -16.12
C GLN A 272 26.41 -27.88 -17.10
N LYS A 273 25.52 -26.91 -16.79
CA LYS A 273 24.36 -26.60 -17.66
C LYS A 273 24.80 -26.02 -18.98
N ILE A 274 25.78 -25.07 -18.97
CA ILE A 274 26.29 -24.44 -20.17
C ILE A 274 27.07 -25.44 -21.04
N ASP A 275 27.85 -26.35 -20.44
CA ASP A 275 28.56 -27.39 -21.20
C ASP A 275 27.57 -28.34 -21.90
N SER A 276 26.35 -28.47 -21.43
CA SER A 276 25.31 -29.28 -22.07
C SER A 276 24.59 -28.54 -23.23
N ILE A 277 24.84 -27.22 -23.40
CA ILE A 277 24.29 -26.46 -24.49
C ILE A 277 25.28 -26.52 -25.66
N GLU A 278 24.93 -27.22 -26.72
CA GLU A 278 25.72 -27.23 -27.96
C GLU A 278 25.71 -25.82 -28.55
N PHE A 279 26.88 -25.19 -28.54
CA PHE A 279 27.09 -23.89 -29.17
C PHE A 279 27.54 -24.09 -30.62
N GLU A 280 26.64 -24.45 -31.51
CA GLU A 280 26.86 -24.27 -32.93
C GLU A 280 27.04 -22.77 -33.23
N ASN A 281 27.99 -22.40 -34.13
CA ASN A 281 28.17 -20.99 -34.54
C ASN A 281 26.80 -20.42 -34.91
N PRO A 282 26.30 -19.41 -34.18
CA PRO A 282 24.98 -18.90 -34.46
C PRO A 282 25.01 -18.27 -35.87
N LYS A 283 24.32 -18.87 -36.82
CA LYS A 283 23.95 -18.16 -38.04
C LYS A 283 22.98 -17.05 -37.63
N ILE A 284 23.06 -15.90 -38.27
CA ILE A 284 22.28 -14.67 -37.99
C ILE A 284 20.81 -14.95 -37.65
N ASN A 285 20.21 -15.98 -38.22
CA ASN A 285 18.83 -16.34 -38.03
C ASN A 285 18.49 -16.98 -36.65
N ASN A 286 19.47 -17.24 -35.77
CA ASN A 286 19.27 -17.97 -34.51
C ASN A 286 19.76 -17.24 -33.25
N LEU A 287 20.25 -15.99 -33.36
CA LEU A 287 20.80 -15.23 -32.23
C LEU A 287 19.81 -15.03 -31.08
N ASN A 288 18.56 -14.77 -31.40
CA ASN A 288 17.50 -14.63 -30.40
C ASN A 288 17.27 -15.93 -29.60
N GLU A 289 17.29 -17.08 -30.28
CA GLU A 289 17.12 -18.39 -29.65
C GLU A 289 18.33 -18.73 -28.76
N VAL A 290 19.54 -18.48 -29.25
CA VAL A 290 20.79 -18.67 -28.49
C VAL A 290 20.80 -17.82 -27.22
N THR A 291 20.45 -16.54 -27.34
CA THR A 291 20.36 -15.61 -26.21
C THR A 291 19.26 -16.05 -25.22
N GLN A 292 18.12 -16.49 -25.72
CA GLN A 292 17.02 -16.98 -24.88
C GLN A 292 17.40 -18.27 -24.14
N ASN A 293 18.07 -19.21 -24.80
CA ASN A 293 18.52 -20.46 -24.17
C ASN A 293 19.55 -20.19 -23.05
N PHE A 294 20.48 -19.27 -23.30
CA PHE A 294 21.44 -18.84 -22.29
C PHE A 294 20.77 -18.14 -21.10
N THR A 295 19.84 -17.23 -21.37
CA THR A 295 19.04 -16.56 -20.35
C THR A 295 18.24 -17.55 -19.50
N ASN A 296 17.60 -18.53 -20.14
CA ASN A 296 16.82 -19.57 -19.49
C ASN A 296 17.71 -20.46 -18.58
N ALA A 297 18.91 -20.81 -19.03
CA ALA A 297 19.87 -21.58 -18.23
C ALA A 297 20.27 -20.82 -16.96
N ILE A 298 20.59 -19.54 -17.06
CA ILE A 298 20.91 -18.66 -15.92
C ILE A 298 19.74 -18.64 -14.93
N LEU A 299 18.51 -18.38 -15.41
CA LEU A 299 17.33 -18.27 -14.56
C LEU A 299 16.93 -19.60 -13.92
N GLU A 300 17.06 -20.72 -14.61
CA GLU A 300 16.80 -22.08 -14.11
C GLU A 300 17.72 -22.39 -12.91
N ILE A 301 19.04 -22.23 -13.10
CA ILE A 301 20.01 -22.50 -12.04
C ILE A 301 19.87 -21.49 -10.88
N ALA A 302 19.62 -20.22 -11.17
CA ALA A 302 19.36 -19.24 -10.12
C ALA A 302 18.11 -19.55 -9.28
N ASN A 303 17.04 -20.08 -9.88
CA ASN A 303 15.86 -20.52 -9.14
C ASN A 303 16.17 -21.73 -8.23
N LEU A 304 17.03 -22.65 -8.65
CA LEU A 304 17.42 -23.82 -7.86
C LEU A 304 18.33 -23.45 -6.70
N THR A 305 19.31 -22.56 -6.90
CA THR A 305 20.38 -22.28 -5.95
C THR A 305 20.14 -21.06 -5.06
N ILE A 306 19.52 -20.02 -5.60
CA ILE A 306 19.30 -18.74 -4.93
C ILE A 306 17.86 -18.61 -4.46
N GLY A 307 16.92 -18.96 -5.33
CA GLY A 307 15.49 -18.82 -5.08
C GLY A 307 15.03 -17.38 -4.99
N GLN A 308 13.70 -17.22 -4.95
CA GLN A 308 13.05 -15.89 -4.94
C GLN A 308 12.21 -15.73 -3.68
N THR A 309 12.07 -14.47 -3.22
CA THR A 309 11.13 -14.13 -2.15
C THR A 309 9.74 -14.01 -2.72
N ILE A 310 8.81 -14.80 -2.18
CA ILE A 310 7.39 -14.55 -2.38
C ILE A 310 6.99 -13.42 -1.44
N PHE A 311 6.49 -12.31 -1.99
CA PHE A 311 6.03 -11.18 -1.18
C PHE A 311 4.83 -11.62 -0.34
N SER A 312 5.03 -11.90 0.95
CA SER A 312 4.00 -12.37 1.87
C SER A 312 3.06 -11.26 2.36
N GLY A 313 3.21 -10.04 1.88
CA GLY A 313 2.40 -8.89 2.32
C GLY A 313 2.60 -8.46 3.77
N LYS A 314 3.43 -9.16 4.55
CA LYS A 314 3.71 -8.79 5.94
C LYS A 314 4.67 -7.61 5.98
N LYS A 315 4.19 -6.49 6.52
CA LYS A 315 5.05 -5.32 6.77
C LYS A 315 6.08 -5.64 7.85
N PRO A 316 7.32 -5.17 7.73
CA PRO A 316 8.30 -5.32 8.79
C PRO A 316 7.79 -4.64 10.08
N PRO A 317 8.05 -5.21 11.25
CA PRO A 317 7.63 -4.59 12.51
C PRO A 317 8.30 -3.22 12.68
N VAL A 318 7.59 -2.30 13.32
CA VAL A 318 8.15 -0.97 13.61
C VAL A 318 9.36 -1.11 14.56
N PRO A 319 10.40 -0.27 14.42
CA PRO A 319 11.68 -0.44 15.12
C PRO A 319 11.61 -0.48 16.66
N TRP A 320 10.58 0.13 17.23
CA TRP A 320 10.38 0.23 18.67
C TRP A 320 9.47 -0.86 19.25
N TRP A 321 8.89 -1.74 18.42
CA TRP A 321 8.01 -2.79 18.88
C TRP A 321 8.81 -3.98 19.39
N ASN A 322 8.57 -4.39 20.64
CA ASN A 322 9.27 -5.47 21.32
C ASN A 322 8.31 -6.44 22.03
N SER A 323 8.86 -7.48 22.67
CA SER A 323 8.09 -8.48 23.41
C SER A 323 7.23 -7.86 24.53
N HIS A 324 7.77 -6.90 25.28
CA HIS A 324 7.05 -6.21 26.34
C HIS A 324 5.81 -5.46 25.81
N CYS A 325 5.93 -4.80 24.66
CA CYS A 325 4.77 -4.20 24.00
C CYS A 325 3.69 -5.23 23.70
N ASN A 326 4.08 -6.42 23.20
CA ASN A 326 3.15 -7.50 22.92
C ASN A 326 2.45 -8.02 24.19
N GLU A 327 3.20 -8.24 25.26
CA GLU A 327 2.69 -8.73 26.55
C GLU A 327 1.68 -7.76 27.16
N TYR A 328 2.01 -6.48 27.26
CA TYR A 328 1.09 -5.49 27.82
C TYR A 328 -0.14 -5.27 26.97
N ILE A 329 -0.02 -5.33 25.65
CA ILE A 329 -1.17 -5.29 24.75
C ILE A 329 -2.05 -6.55 24.92
N LYS A 330 -1.45 -7.74 25.06
CA LYS A 330 -2.17 -8.99 25.34
C LYS A 330 -2.89 -8.91 26.69
N SER A 331 -2.20 -8.46 27.74
CA SER A 331 -2.78 -8.27 29.08
C SER A 331 -3.97 -7.29 29.06
N LYS A 332 -3.82 -6.14 28.38
CA LYS A 332 -4.92 -5.19 28.18
C LYS A 332 -6.12 -5.84 27.46
N LYS A 333 -5.88 -6.65 26.43
CA LYS A 333 -6.93 -7.36 25.69
C LYS A 333 -7.66 -8.37 26.58
N THR A 334 -6.92 -9.12 27.38
CA THR A 334 -7.49 -10.10 28.32
C THR A 334 -8.38 -9.42 29.37
N ALA A 335 -7.88 -8.32 29.98
CA ALA A 335 -8.67 -7.54 30.94
C ALA A 335 -9.93 -6.93 30.30
N PHE A 336 -9.84 -6.44 29.07
CA PHE A 336 -11.02 -5.95 28.35
C PHE A 336 -12.04 -7.05 28.05
N ASN A 337 -11.59 -8.22 27.60
CA ASN A 337 -12.48 -9.36 27.33
C ASN A 337 -13.16 -9.86 28.61
N LYS A 338 -12.45 -9.83 29.75
CA LYS A 338 -13.03 -10.14 31.04
C LYS A 338 -14.12 -9.15 31.40
N PHE A 339 -13.83 -7.84 31.36
CA PHE A 339 -14.81 -6.79 31.58
C PHE A 339 -16.04 -6.92 30.67
N LYS A 340 -15.81 -7.18 29.36
CA LYS A 340 -16.90 -7.37 28.39
C LYS A 340 -17.87 -8.50 28.78
N ARG A 341 -17.36 -9.55 29.43
CA ARG A 341 -18.15 -10.73 29.88
C ARG A 341 -18.84 -10.47 31.22
N THR A 342 -18.12 -9.95 32.20
CA THR A 342 -18.59 -9.79 33.58
C THR A 342 -19.38 -8.50 33.80
N LYS A 343 -19.07 -7.44 33.05
CA LYS A 343 -19.59 -6.07 33.20
C LYS A 343 -19.38 -5.49 34.62
N SER A 344 -18.46 -6.09 35.39
CA SER A 344 -18.15 -5.69 36.76
C SER A 344 -17.33 -4.40 36.79
N GLN A 345 -17.58 -3.54 37.77
CA GLN A 345 -16.83 -2.31 38.00
C GLN A 345 -15.34 -2.60 38.30
N ASP A 346 -15.03 -3.67 39.03
CA ASP A 346 -13.68 -4.08 39.38
C ASP A 346 -12.90 -4.49 38.13
N ASP A 347 -13.50 -5.25 37.20
CA ASP A 347 -12.90 -5.64 35.96
C ASP A 347 -12.70 -4.44 35.02
N PHE A 348 -13.55 -3.43 35.11
CA PHE A 348 -13.36 -2.16 34.40
C PHE A 348 -12.17 -1.36 34.94
N ILE A 349 -11.99 -1.32 36.27
CA ILE A 349 -10.84 -0.68 36.92
C ILE A 349 -9.55 -1.40 36.50
N GLU A 350 -9.55 -2.75 36.54
CA GLU A 350 -8.39 -3.53 36.08
C GLU A 350 -8.08 -3.30 34.60
N PHE A 351 -9.10 -3.24 33.74
CA PHE A 351 -8.90 -2.87 32.34
C PHE A 351 -8.28 -1.47 32.20
N LYS A 352 -8.75 -0.46 32.95
CA LYS A 352 -8.15 0.90 32.95
C LYS A 352 -6.69 0.86 33.36
N LYS A 353 -6.34 0.09 34.39
CA LYS A 353 -4.96 -0.09 34.88
C LYS A 353 -4.07 -0.72 33.81
N ARG A 354 -4.51 -1.83 33.19
CA ARG A 354 -3.76 -2.50 32.10
C ARG A 354 -3.61 -1.62 30.86
N ARG A 355 -4.63 -0.82 30.56
CA ARG A 355 -4.56 0.16 29.49
C ARG A 355 -3.50 1.23 29.73
N ALA A 356 -3.43 1.77 30.95
CA ALA A 356 -2.44 2.77 31.32
C ALA A 356 -1.01 2.20 31.24
N GLN A 357 -0.81 0.96 31.74
CA GLN A 357 0.46 0.25 31.65
C GLN A 357 0.91 0.05 30.19
N ALA A 358 0.01 -0.46 29.32
CA ALA A 358 0.31 -0.66 27.91
C ALA A 358 0.73 0.66 27.19
N ARG A 359 0.06 1.77 27.51
CA ARG A 359 0.39 3.09 26.97
C ARG A 359 1.78 3.55 27.40
N ARG A 360 2.09 3.40 28.70
CA ARG A 360 3.40 3.75 29.25
C ARG A 360 4.49 2.94 28.57
N THR A 361 4.34 1.62 28.50
CA THR A 361 5.32 0.72 27.87
C THR A 361 5.58 1.08 26.41
N ILE A 362 4.53 1.37 25.63
CA ILE A 362 4.67 1.78 24.22
C ILE A 362 5.43 3.11 24.13
N LYS A 363 5.10 4.09 24.98
CA LYS A 363 5.79 5.39 25.02
C LYS A 363 7.27 5.22 25.36
N ASP A 364 7.58 4.43 26.38
CA ASP A 364 8.94 4.19 26.84
C ASP A 364 9.74 3.44 25.78
N SER A 365 9.18 2.42 25.13
CA SER A 365 9.81 1.69 24.03
C SER A 365 10.12 2.60 22.84
N LYS A 366 9.20 3.49 22.47
CA LYS A 366 9.44 4.50 21.41
C LYS A 366 10.59 5.42 21.78
N THR A 367 10.59 5.94 23.01
CA THR A 367 11.63 6.87 23.49
C THR A 367 12.99 6.19 23.56
N THR A 368 13.06 4.98 24.11
CA THR A 368 14.30 4.21 24.23
C THR A 368 14.89 3.86 22.86
N SER A 369 14.05 3.35 21.96
CA SER A 369 14.48 3.00 20.60
C SER A 369 14.95 4.24 19.82
N TRP A 370 14.31 5.39 20.01
CA TRP A 370 14.74 6.64 19.39
C TRP A 370 16.07 7.13 19.96
N ARG A 371 16.23 7.14 21.28
CA ARG A 371 17.48 7.55 21.95
C ARG A 371 18.65 6.65 21.52
N ALA A 372 18.46 5.33 21.53
CA ALA A 372 19.48 4.39 21.08
C ALA A 372 19.92 4.68 19.63
N TYR A 373 18.96 4.97 18.77
CA TYR A 373 19.26 5.30 17.38
C TYR A 373 19.99 6.64 17.24
N THR A 374 19.52 7.70 17.89
CA THR A 374 20.18 9.02 17.80
C THR A 374 21.60 8.99 18.35
N SER A 375 21.85 8.21 19.42
CA SER A 375 23.20 8.02 19.97
C SER A 375 24.13 7.21 19.05
N SER A 376 23.59 6.44 18.10
CA SER A 376 24.38 5.67 17.13
C SER A 376 24.76 6.47 15.87
N ILE A 377 24.23 7.69 15.70
CA ILE A 377 24.54 8.52 14.54
C ILE A 377 25.90 9.18 14.73
N ASN A 378 26.77 9.00 13.75
CA ASN A 378 28.09 9.64 13.69
C ASN A 378 28.30 10.28 12.31
N SER A 379 29.43 10.96 12.12
CA SER A 379 29.76 11.68 10.88
C SER A 379 29.88 10.77 9.64
N LYS A 380 30.04 9.46 9.82
CA LYS A 380 30.12 8.47 8.73
C LYS A 380 28.74 7.88 8.37
N ALA A 381 27.69 8.26 9.08
CA ALA A 381 26.35 7.70 8.86
C ALA A 381 25.77 8.19 7.53
N ASN A 382 25.27 7.25 6.70
CA ASN A 382 24.68 7.58 5.41
C ASN A 382 23.34 8.33 5.60
N PRO A 383 23.18 9.56 5.06
CA PRO A 383 21.95 10.35 5.19
C PRO A 383 20.68 9.60 4.73
N LYS A 384 20.77 8.77 3.69
CA LYS A 384 19.66 7.95 3.20
C LYS A 384 19.20 6.92 4.23
N GLN A 385 20.13 6.32 4.99
CA GLN A 385 19.79 5.38 6.05
C GLN A 385 19.13 6.10 7.23
N ILE A 386 19.60 7.29 7.58
CA ILE A 386 19.01 8.14 8.63
C ILE A 386 17.55 8.48 8.25
N TRP A 387 17.32 8.98 7.04
CA TRP A 387 15.99 9.30 6.57
C TRP A 387 15.05 8.09 6.49
N ASN A 388 15.57 6.93 6.05
CA ASN A 388 14.79 5.69 6.05
C ASN A 388 14.36 5.28 7.46
N LYS A 389 15.23 5.45 8.45
CA LYS A 389 14.92 5.13 9.84
C LYS A 389 13.91 6.11 10.43
N ILE A 390 14.06 7.41 10.16
CA ILE A 390 13.08 8.44 10.55
C ILE A 390 11.70 8.12 9.94
N LYS A 391 11.64 7.75 8.67
CA LYS A 391 10.40 7.32 8.01
C LYS A 391 9.79 6.10 8.71
N ALA A 392 10.59 5.09 9.04
CA ALA A 392 10.13 3.90 9.75
C ALA A 392 9.59 4.22 11.16
N PHE A 393 10.26 5.13 11.91
CA PHE A 393 9.78 5.61 13.21
C PHE A 393 8.44 6.35 13.12
N LYS A 394 8.28 7.15 12.07
CA LYS A 394 7.05 7.90 11.80
C LYS A 394 5.97 7.05 11.13
N CYS A 395 6.22 5.74 10.96
CA CYS A 395 5.30 4.81 10.31
C CYS A 395 4.89 5.23 8.89
N ILE A 396 5.80 5.89 8.14
CA ILE A 396 5.53 6.31 6.77
C ILE A 396 5.73 5.10 5.86
N ASN A 397 4.67 4.72 5.17
CA ASN A 397 4.76 3.68 4.15
C ASN A 397 5.60 4.16 2.96
N LYS A 398 6.48 3.29 2.45
CA LYS A 398 7.38 3.60 1.33
C LYS A 398 6.73 3.50 -0.06
N TYR A 399 5.53 3.00 -0.16
CA TYR A 399 4.95 2.56 -1.43
C TYR A 399 3.51 3.04 -1.55
N ASP A 400 3.37 4.31 -1.85
CA ASP A 400 2.17 4.74 -2.52
C ASP A 400 2.52 4.77 -4.02
N ASN A 401 2.11 3.74 -4.75
CA ASN A 401 2.06 3.80 -6.20
C ASN A 401 1.12 4.94 -6.58
N ILE A 402 1.40 5.63 -7.68
CA ILE A 402 0.45 6.57 -8.25
C ILE A 402 -0.84 5.81 -8.50
N GLN A 403 -1.89 6.15 -7.77
CA GLN A 403 -3.18 5.50 -7.87
C GLN A 403 -4.07 6.19 -8.91
N ILE A 404 -3.79 7.45 -9.16
CA ILE A 404 -4.59 8.32 -10.02
C ILE A 404 -3.66 9.32 -10.68
N LEU A 405 -3.86 9.53 -11.98
CA LEU A 405 -3.26 10.59 -12.77
C LEU A 405 -4.37 11.43 -13.38
N LYS A 406 -4.25 12.75 -13.28
CA LYS A 406 -5.10 13.71 -13.97
C LYS A 406 -4.25 14.42 -15.02
N ASN A 407 -4.67 14.42 -16.28
CA ASN A 407 -3.98 15.14 -17.33
C ASN A 407 -4.47 16.59 -17.43
N GLU A 408 -3.86 17.37 -18.33
CA GLU A 408 -4.18 18.78 -18.56
C GLU A 408 -5.64 19.01 -19.02
N ASN A 409 -6.26 18.00 -19.62
CA ASN A 409 -7.66 18.03 -20.08
C ASN A 409 -8.66 17.56 -19.01
N ASP A 410 -8.25 17.54 -17.73
CA ASP A 410 -9.07 17.08 -16.60
C ASP A 410 -9.50 15.59 -16.67
N THR A 411 -8.94 14.82 -17.61
CA THR A 411 -9.20 13.38 -17.71
C THR A 411 -8.47 12.64 -16.59
N ILE A 412 -9.20 11.77 -15.87
CA ILE A 412 -8.70 11.03 -14.72
C ILE A 412 -8.45 9.58 -15.14
N TYR A 413 -7.20 9.13 -14.97
CA TYR A 413 -6.77 7.76 -15.18
C TYR A 413 -6.58 7.07 -13.83
N SER A 414 -7.17 5.90 -13.64
CA SER A 414 -7.06 5.10 -12.41
C SER A 414 -6.50 3.69 -12.63
N GLU A 415 -6.50 3.22 -13.86
CA GLU A 415 -5.91 1.92 -14.21
C GLU A 415 -4.39 2.08 -14.44
N PRO A 416 -3.54 1.19 -13.86
CA PRO A 416 -2.07 1.31 -13.96
C PRO A 416 -1.52 1.35 -15.39
N SER A 417 -2.15 0.64 -16.32
CA SER A 417 -1.77 0.64 -17.73
C SER A 417 -2.06 1.98 -18.41
N GLU A 418 -3.21 2.58 -18.13
CA GLU A 418 -3.58 3.90 -18.65
C GLU A 418 -2.67 4.99 -18.08
N ILE A 419 -2.39 4.95 -16.76
CA ILE A 419 -1.46 5.85 -16.10
C ILE A 419 -0.05 5.74 -16.73
N ALA A 420 0.43 4.52 -16.97
CA ALA A 420 1.73 4.29 -17.57
C ALA A 420 1.79 4.82 -19.02
N ASN A 421 0.75 4.61 -19.81
CA ASN A 421 0.66 5.09 -21.18
C ASN A 421 0.61 6.63 -21.24
N GLU A 422 -0.18 7.26 -20.37
CA GLU A 422 -0.28 8.74 -20.31
C GLU A 422 1.05 9.36 -19.88
N LEU A 423 1.72 8.79 -18.86
CA LEU A 423 3.07 9.23 -18.47
C LEU A 423 4.08 9.00 -19.59
N GLY A 424 4.03 7.87 -20.28
CA GLY A 424 4.88 7.57 -21.43
C GLY A 424 4.69 8.57 -22.57
N SER A 425 3.45 8.90 -22.89
CA SER A 425 3.09 9.92 -23.89
C SER A 425 3.60 11.30 -23.49
N PHE A 426 3.41 11.70 -22.23
CA PHE A 426 3.90 12.96 -21.69
C PHE A 426 5.43 13.06 -21.79
N PHE A 427 6.17 12.04 -21.35
CA PHE A 427 7.63 12.04 -21.42
C PHE A 427 8.15 11.99 -22.86
N SER A 428 7.49 11.23 -23.75
CA SER A 428 7.81 11.20 -25.17
C SER A 428 7.67 12.59 -25.79
N LYS A 429 6.55 13.26 -25.53
CA LYS A 429 6.30 14.63 -26.02
C LYS A 429 7.29 15.63 -25.43
N ALA A 430 7.58 15.55 -24.12
CA ALA A 430 8.54 16.42 -23.46
C ALA A 430 9.97 16.24 -23.99
N SER A 431 10.32 15.05 -24.48
CA SER A 431 11.62 14.71 -25.05
C SER A 431 11.67 14.91 -26.57
N SER A 432 10.55 15.25 -27.22
CA SER A 432 10.49 15.45 -28.65
C SER A 432 11.13 16.78 -29.07
N THR A 433 11.56 16.86 -30.33
CA THR A 433 12.12 18.10 -30.91
C THR A 433 11.11 19.26 -30.83
N GLU A 434 9.82 18.97 -30.90
CA GLU A 434 8.73 19.96 -30.83
C GLU A 434 8.65 20.68 -29.49
N SER A 435 9.16 20.09 -28.41
CA SER A 435 9.15 20.69 -27.07
C SER A 435 10.19 21.80 -26.86
N TYR A 436 11.14 21.91 -27.76
CA TYR A 436 12.17 22.94 -27.68
C TYR A 436 11.72 24.27 -28.31
N PRO A 437 12.31 25.43 -27.90
CA PRO A 437 12.08 26.70 -28.55
C PRO A 437 12.44 26.64 -30.04
N LEU A 438 11.71 27.35 -30.87
CA LEU A 438 11.87 27.33 -32.35
C LEU A 438 13.31 27.59 -32.81
N ASP A 439 14.04 28.48 -32.15
CA ASP A 439 15.43 28.77 -32.50
C ASP A 439 16.34 27.57 -32.25
N PHE A 440 16.09 26.82 -31.14
CA PHE A 440 16.84 25.60 -30.86
C PHE A 440 16.45 24.47 -31.83
N GLN A 441 15.19 24.35 -32.22
CA GLN A 441 14.75 23.38 -33.23
C GLN A 441 15.47 23.61 -34.54
N ARG A 442 15.55 24.87 -35.01
CA ARG A 442 16.28 25.25 -36.24
C ARG A 442 17.77 24.91 -36.12
N HIS A 443 18.39 25.26 -35.00
CA HIS A 443 19.79 24.93 -34.74
C HIS A 443 20.04 23.43 -34.74
N LYS A 444 19.21 22.66 -34.05
CA LYS A 444 19.28 21.19 -33.98
C LYS A 444 19.17 20.58 -35.37
N CYS A 445 18.15 20.95 -36.16
CA CYS A 445 17.97 20.45 -37.52
C CYS A 445 19.16 20.80 -38.42
N ALA A 446 19.72 22.01 -38.29
CA ALA A 446 20.89 22.42 -39.05
C ALA A 446 22.15 21.60 -38.70
N GLN A 447 22.31 21.25 -37.40
CA GLN A 447 23.44 20.42 -36.95
C GLN A 447 23.27 18.93 -37.32
N GLU A 448 22.04 18.40 -37.32
CA GLU A 448 21.76 17.02 -37.69
C GLU A 448 21.96 16.75 -39.19
N ILE A 449 21.87 17.79 -40.05
CA ILE A 449 22.13 17.70 -41.48
C ILE A 449 23.65 17.67 -41.78
N VAL A 450 24.47 18.21 -40.84
CA VAL A 450 25.93 18.20 -41.03
C VAL A 450 26.43 16.76 -40.85
N PRO A 451 27.00 16.12 -41.91
CA PRO A 451 27.56 14.79 -41.75
C PRO A 451 28.61 14.83 -40.63
N ILE A 452 28.49 13.96 -39.66
CA ILE A 452 29.56 13.77 -38.67
C ILE A 452 30.76 13.27 -39.48
N ASN A 453 31.72 14.16 -39.76
CA ASN A 453 33.02 13.78 -40.32
C ASN A 453 33.75 12.99 -39.23
N LEU A 454 33.41 11.72 -39.09
CA LEU A 454 34.24 10.75 -38.39
C LEU A 454 35.55 10.75 -39.14
N CYS A 455 36.61 11.28 -38.52
CA CYS A 455 37.94 11.49 -39.07
C CYS A 455 38.34 10.41 -40.08
N GLN A 456 38.42 10.78 -41.36
CA GLN A 456 38.78 9.85 -42.44
C GLN A 456 40.24 9.37 -42.38
N ASN A 457 41.04 9.84 -41.39
CA ASN A 457 42.50 9.65 -41.37
C ASN A 457 43.03 8.87 -40.15
N HIS A 458 42.21 8.19 -39.36
CA HIS A 458 42.73 7.28 -38.37
C HIS A 458 42.28 5.87 -38.67
N ASP A 459 43.27 4.96 -38.65
CA ASP A 459 43.08 3.52 -38.72
C ASP A 459 42.20 3.06 -37.54
N ASN A 460 40.87 3.11 -37.71
CA ASN A 460 39.86 2.82 -36.69
C ASN A 460 39.66 1.29 -36.52
N THR A 461 40.56 0.48 -37.07
CA THR A 461 40.47 -0.98 -36.99
C THR A 461 40.44 -1.49 -35.56
N HIS A 462 41.10 -0.79 -34.63
CA HIS A 462 41.07 -1.15 -33.19
C HIS A 462 39.77 -0.79 -32.49
N ILE A 463 38.98 0.19 -32.99
CA ILE A 463 37.69 0.56 -32.38
C ILE A 463 36.61 -0.50 -32.71
N ASN A 464 36.73 -1.06 -33.93
CA ASN A 464 35.80 -2.09 -34.42
C ASN A 464 36.33 -3.53 -34.19
N SER A 465 37.40 -3.70 -33.40
CA SER A 465 37.91 -5.02 -33.06
C SER A 465 36.92 -5.77 -32.14
N PRO A 466 36.93 -7.11 -32.19
CA PRO A 466 36.10 -7.90 -31.29
C PRO A 466 36.37 -7.58 -29.82
N LEU A 467 35.33 -7.54 -29.02
CA LEU A 467 35.42 -7.33 -27.56
C LEU A 467 36.29 -8.44 -26.94
N THR A 468 37.11 -8.06 -25.97
CA THR A 468 37.95 -8.99 -25.21
C THR A 468 37.27 -9.39 -23.90
N ILE A 469 37.68 -10.52 -23.34
CA ILE A 469 37.19 -10.99 -22.05
C ILE A 469 37.51 -9.98 -20.94
N GLN A 470 38.66 -9.29 -21.00
CA GLN A 470 39.08 -8.29 -20.03
C GLN A 470 38.17 -7.05 -20.05
N GLU A 471 37.81 -6.55 -21.24
CA GLU A 471 36.90 -5.42 -21.39
C GLU A 471 35.52 -5.75 -20.80
N MET A 472 34.99 -6.95 -21.10
CA MET A 472 33.72 -7.40 -20.56
C MET A 472 33.77 -7.52 -19.02
N GLU A 473 34.80 -8.15 -18.44
CA GLU A 473 34.95 -8.29 -17.00
C GLU A 473 35.12 -6.94 -16.29
N THR A 474 35.88 -6.02 -16.89
CA THR A 474 36.04 -4.65 -16.38
C THR A 474 34.72 -3.92 -16.37
N SER A 475 33.95 -4.01 -17.45
CA SER A 475 32.62 -3.40 -17.55
C SER A 475 31.63 -3.97 -16.53
N LEU A 476 31.61 -5.29 -16.34
CA LEU A 476 30.76 -5.93 -15.35
C LEU A 476 31.13 -5.50 -13.92
N SER A 477 32.42 -5.47 -13.58
CA SER A 477 32.92 -5.11 -12.23
C SER A 477 32.69 -3.65 -11.88
N SER A 478 32.62 -2.76 -12.87
CA SER A 478 32.35 -1.32 -12.66
C SER A 478 30.90 -1.05 -12.23
N LYS A 479 29.96 -1.98 -12.45
CA LYS A 479 28.53 -1.78 -12.15
C LYS A 479 28.24 -1.95 -10.66
N LYS A 480 27.65 -0.92 -10.04
CA LYS A 480 27.26 -0.91 -8.61
C LYS A 480 25.79 -1.26 -8.38
N SER A 481 24.99 -1.45 -9.43
CA SER A 481 23.54 -1.67 -9.32
C SER A 481 23.19 -3.13 -9.59
N ASN A 482 22.37 -3.71 -8.70
CA ASN A 482 21.76 -5.04 -8.86
C ASN A 482 20.30 -4.93 -9.38
N ALA A 483 19.93 -3.84 -10.03
CA ALA A 483 18.63 -3.70 -10.66
C ALA A 483 18.54 -4.62 -11.87
N CYS A 484 17.48 -5.47 -11.91
CA CYS A 484 17.22 -6.33 -13.05
C CYS A 484 16.59 -5.56 -14.19
N GLY A 485 16.92 -5.93 -15.42
CA GLY A 485 16.20 -5.54 -16.61
C GLY A 485 14.89 -6.33 -16.79
N ILE A 486 14.38 -6.33 -18.02
CA ILE A 486 13.20 -7.09 -18.45
C ILE A 486 13.43 -8.61 -18.30
N ASP A 487 14.68 -9.05 -18.48
CA ASP A 487 15.18 -10.42 -18.37
C ASP A 487 15.21 -10.97 -16.95
N ASN A 488 14.99 -10.11 -15.94
CA ASN A 488 15.07 -10.43 -14.50
C ASN A 488 16.46 -10.95 -14.04
N ILE A 489 17.53 -10.63 -14.78
CA ILE A 489 18.91 -11.00 -14.45
C ILE A 489 19.62 -9.80 -13.79
N PRO A 490 19.96 -9.84 -12.50
CA PRO A 490 20.78 -8.82 -11.86
C PRO A 490 22.25 -8.97 -12.26
N THR A 491 23.00 -7.88 -12.31
CA THR A 491 24.43 -7.87 -12.67
C THR A 491 25.27 -8.88 -11.88
N ILE A 492 24.89 -9.14 -10.61
CA ILE A 492 25.62 -10.10 -9.77
C ILE A 492 25.57 -11.54 -10.30
N PHE A 493 24.54 -11.93 -11.09
CA PHE A 493 24.50 -13.23 -11.76
C PHE A 493 25.59 -13.34 -12.83
N LEU A 494 25.76 -12.26 -13.60
CA LEU A 494 26.78 -12.19 -14.64
C LEU A 494 28.20 -12.12 -14.07
N LEU A 495 28.39 -11.50 -12.91
CA LEU A 495 29.67 -11.49 -12.19
C LEU A 495 30.08 -12.88 -11.70
N ASN A 496 29.11 -13.73 -11.34
CA ASN A 496 29.32 -15.10 -10.88
C ASN A 496 29.14 -16.15 -11.99
N LEU A 497 29.22 -15.75 -13.27
CA LEU A 497 29.26 -16.71 -14.37
C LEU A 497 30.53 -17.55 -14.31
N PRO A 498 30.46 -18.86 -14.58
CA PRO A 498 31.63 -19.70 -14.80
C PRO A 498 32.40 -19.24 -16.03
N LYS A 499 33.63 -19.70 -16.19
CA LYS A 499 34.51 -19.31 -17.30
C LYS A 499 33.88 -19.58 -18.67
N ASN A 500 33.30 -20.76 -18.86
CA ASN A 500 32.58 -21.12 -20.10
C ASN A 500 31.38 -20.20 -20.33
N GLY A 501 30.63 -19.81 -19.28
CA GLY A 501 29.51 -18.88 -19.35
C GLY A 501 29.94 -17.46 -19.77
N LYS A 502 31.07 -16.97 -19.25
CA LYS A 502 31.64 -15.69 -19.66
C LYS A 502 32.08 -15.70 -21.13
N LEU A 503 32.70 -16.78 -21.56
CA LEU A 503 33.09 -16.97 -22.97
C LEU A 503 31.87 -17.06 -23.89
N TYR A 504 30.81 -17.71 -23.44
CA TYR A 504 29.55 -17.80 -24.17
C TYR A 504 28.90 -16.42 -24.35
N LEU A 505 28.82 -15.64 -23.26
CA LEU A 505 28.30 -14.28 -23.29
C LEU A 505 29.14 -13.37 -24.21
N LEU A 506 30.46 -13.48 -24.15
CA LEU A 506 31.39 -12.75 -25.02
C LEU A 506 31.17 -13.06 -26.51
N LYS A 507 30.95 -14.35 -26.83
CA LYS A 507 30.62 -14.75 -28.20
C LYS A 507 29.33 -14.12 -28.71
N ILE A 508 28.27 -14.07 -27.87
CA ILE A 508 27.01 -13.40 -28.20
C ILE A 508 27.26 -11.92 -28.48
N PHE A 509 27.99 -11.22 -27.61
CA PHE A 509 28.28 -9.80 -27.80
C PHE A 509 29.11 -9.54 -29.06
N ASN A 510 30.15 -10.34 -29.32
CA ASN A 510 30.96 -10.20 -30.52
C ASN A 510 30.18 -10.49 -31.79
N HIS A 511 29.25 -11.44 -31.74
CA HIS A 511 28.39 -11.71 -32.89
C HIS A 511 27.48 -10.49 -33.18
N ILE A 512 26.88 -9.90 -32.16
CA ILE A 512 26.07 -8.66 -32.32
C ILE A 512 26.93 -7.51 -32.82
N TRP A 513 28.18 -7.38 -32.32
CA TRP A 513 29.08 -6.28 -32.64
C TRP A 513 29.60 -6.32 -34.06
N LEU A 514 29.88 -7.52 -34.58
CA LEU A 514 30.50 -7.69 -35.88
C LEU A 514 29.52 -7.79 -37.06
N GLU A 515 28.25 -8.16 -36.76
CA GLU A 515 27.24 -8.37 -37.80
C GLU A 515 26.18 -7.26 -37.90
N ASN A 516 26.25 -6.21 -37.05
CA ASN A 516 25.50 -4.97 -37.16
C ASN A 516 26.40 -3.81 -37.59
#